data_22816992f0aad026b52cfc7ea5437ff4
#
_entry.id   22816992f0aad026b52cfc7ea5437ff4
#
_cell.length_a   1.000
_cell.length_b   1.000
_cell.length_c   1.000
_cell.angle_alpha   90.00
_cell.angle_beta   90.00
_cell.angle_gamma   90.00
#
_symmetry.space_group_name_H-M   'P 1'
#
loop_
_entity.id
_entity.type
_entity.pdbx_description
1 polymer ?
#
loop_
_entity_poly.entity_id
_entity_poly.type
_entity_poly.pdbx_seq_one_letter_code
_entity_poly.pdbx_strand_id
1 'polypeptide(L)'
;MPISLRLATFNVENLDDKPGELPLLADRIAVMRPQLTRLRADVLCLQEVNGQERTGQPRTLLALEKLIQGTPYETYHVSHTVTTGGEAYDVRNLVVLSRFLITASQQIKNTLAPKPRYRKVTAIPAESDAEDIGWERPILYVTLDLGENRTLHLINVHLKSKIPSDISGQKINQYTWRTVAGWAEGYFISSMKRVGQALEVRILIDRIFVSSQKIMVNTN
;
A
#
# COMPACT_ATOMS: atom_id res chain seq x y z
N MET A 1 -8.45 -31.81 -2.77
CA MET A 1 -7.00 -31.98 -2.54
C MET A 1 -6.43 -30.75 -1.85
N PRO A 2 -5.36 -30.84 -1.04
CA PRO A 2 -4.74 -29.66 -0.49
C PRO A 2 -4.20 -28.78 -1.62
N ILE A 3 -4.50 -27.47 -1.57
CA ILE A 3 -3.90 -26.50 -2.50
C ILE A 3 -2.55 -26.07 -1.93
N SER A 4 -1.50 -26.19 -2.73
CA SER A 4 -0.23 -25.53 -2.45
C SER A 4 -0.31 -24.12 -3.02
N LEU A 5 -0.16 -23.08 -2.17
CA LEU A 5 -0.26 -21.69 -2.55
C LEU A 5 1.04 -20.97 -2.17
N ARG A 6 1.65 -20.28 -3.14
CA ARG A 6 2.83 -19.46 -2.92
C ARG A 6 2.45 -17.99 -2.96
N LEU A 7 2.51 -17.36 -1.80
CA LEU A 7 2.33 -15.91 -1.64
C LEU A 7 3.69 -15.25 -1.55
N ALA A 8 3.87 -14.12 -2.22
CA ALA A 8 5.05 -13.27 -2.10
C ALA A 8 4.64 -11.82 -1.89
N THR A 9 5.47 -11.09 -1.15
CA THR A 9 5.37 -9.64 -1.00
C THR A 9 6.71 -9.01 -1.35
N PHE A 10 6.68 -7.89 -2.08
CA PHE A 10 7.88 -7.24 -2.57
C PHE A 10 7.67 -5.73 -2.67
N ASN A 11 8.43 -4.95 -1.87
CA ASN A 11 8.48 -3.50 -2.03
C ASN A 11 9.41 -3.19 -3.22
N VAL A 12 8.87 -2.49 -4.22
CA VAL A 12 9.61 -2.17 -5.46
C VAL A 12 10.25 -0.78 -5.44
N GLU A 13 10.35 -0.14 -4.27
CA GLU A 13 11.09 1.11 -4.05
C GLU A 13 10.79 2.19 -5.10
N ASN A 14 9.56 2.74 -5.05
CA ASN A 14 9.08 3.77 -5.98
C ASN A 14 9.32 3.40 -7.46
N LEU A 15 8.83 2.23 -7.89
CA LEU A 15 8.91 1.81 -9.29
C LEU A 15 8.23 2.84 -10.18
N ASP A 16 9.01 3.52 -11.01
CA ASP A 16 8.57 4.62 -11.86
C ASP A 16 9.25 4.61 -13.24
N ASP A 17 8.73 5.39 -14.17
CA ASP A 17 9.28 5.60 -15.53
C ASP A 17 9.42 7.11 -15.80
N LYS A 18 10.06 7.84 -14.90
CA LYS A 18 10.29 9.28 -15.06
C LYS A 18 11.53 9.54 -15.93
N PRO A 19 11.40 10.36 -16.98
CA PRO A 19 12.54 10.76 -17.80
C PRO A 19 13.65 11.41 -16.97
N GLY A 20 14.89 10.95 -17.12
CA GLY A 20 16.06 11.51 -16.46
C GLY A 20 16.25 11.10 -15.00
N GLU A 21 15.36 10.31 -14.40
CA GLU A 21 15.53 9.75 -13.06
C GLU A 21 16.43 8.51 -13.09
N LEU A 22 17.40 8.42 -12.17
CA LEU A 22 18.31 7.30 -12.06
C LEU A 22 18.01 6.47 -10.80
N PRO A 23 18.18 5.13 -10.87
CA PRO A 23 18.50 4.33 -12.06
C PRO A 23 17.34 4.29 -13.07
N LEU A 24 17.66 4.19 -14.36
CA LEU A 24 16.66 4.08 -15.42
C LEU A 24 15.73 2.88 -15.20
N LEU A 25 14.46 2.98 -15.62
CA LEU A 25 13.53 1.86 -15.53
C LEU A 25 14.06 0.58 -16.18
N ALA A 26 14.75 0.69 -17.32
CA ALA A 26 15.36 -0.47 -18.02
C ALA A 26 16.37 -1.20 -17.13
N ASP A 27 17.23 -0.48 -16.42
CA ASP A 27 18.23 -1.05 -15.52
C ASP A 27 17.55 -1.73 -14.31
N ARG A 28 16.52 -1.09 -13.76
CA ARG A 28 15.70 -1.66 -12.69
C ARG A 28 15.00 -2.95 -13.13
N ILE A 29 14.43 -2.96 -14.34
CA ILE A 29 13.79 -4.15 -14.91
C ILE A 29 14.78 -5.29 -15.07
N ALA A 30 16.00 -5.01 -15.58
CA ALA A 30 17.03 -6.01 -15.76
C ALA A 30 17.39 -6.74 -14.44
N VAL A 31 17.35 -6.00 -13.30
CA VAL A 31 17.64 -6.57 -11.99
C VAL A 31 16.40 -7.21 -11.36
N MET A 32 15.23 -6.54 -11.41
CA MET A 32 14.03 -6.95 -10.67
C MET A 32 13.27 -8.10 -11.32
N ARG A 33 13.15 -8.12 -12.65
CA ARG A 33 12.39 -9.15 -13.38
C ARG A 33 12.85 -10.57 -13.09
N PRO A 34 14.17 -10.89 -13.11
CA PRO A 34 14.65 -12.22 -12.72
C PRO A 34 14.34 -12.58 -11.27
N GLN A 35 14.36 -11.60 -10.35
CA GLN A 35 14.03 -11.80 -8.94
C GLN A 35 12.54 -12.17 -8.79
N LEU A 36 11.66 -11.37 -9.38
CA LEU A 36 10.20 -11.64 -9.35
C LEU A 36 9.89 -13.00 -9.98
N THR A 37 10.49 -13.33 -11.11
CA THR A 37 10.27 -14.62 -11.79
C THR A 37 10.68 -15.81 -10.89
N ARG A 38 11.80 -15.68 -10.15
CA ARG A 38 12.26 -16.73 -9.21
C ARG A 38 11.31 -16.94 -8.02
N LEU A 39 10.52 -15.96 -7.64
CA LEU A 39 9.53 -16.12 -6.57
C LEU A 39 8.49 -17.18 -6.92
N ARG A 40 8.16 -17.36 -8.21
CA ARG A 40 7.13 -18.31 -8.69
C ARG A 40 5.85 -18.17 -7.89
N ALA A 41 5.49 -16.93 -7.54
CA ALA A 41 4.34 -16.66 -6.69
C ALA A 41 3.03 -16.91 -7.44
N ASP A 42 2.09 -17.54 -6.78
CA ASP A 42 0.71 -17.65 -7.26
C ASP A 42 -0.06 -16.34 -7.04
N VAL A 43 0.33 -15.62 -5.99
CA VAL A 43 -0.14 -14.26 -5.69
C VAL A 43 1.06 -13.41 -5.26
N LEU A 44 1.22 -12.25 -5.90
CA LEU A 44 2.30 -11.31 -5.65
C LEU A 44 1.74 -9.97 -5.18
N CYS A 45 2.09 -9.56 -3.97
CA CYS A 45 1.73 -8.27 -3.38
C CYS A 45 2.90 -7.29 -3.54
N LEU A 46 2.67 -6.19 -4.25
CA LEU A 46 3.68 -5.15 -4.46
C LEU A 46 3.34 -3.89 -3.67
N GLN A 47 4.36 -3.17 -3.23
CA GLN A 47 4.28 -1.87 -2.59
C GLN A 47 5.20 -0.89 -3.32
N GLU A 48 4.85 0.40 -3.26
CA GLU A 48 5.61 1.50 -3.89
C GLU A 48 5.65 1.44 -5.43
N VAL A 49 4.56 1.04 -6.06
CA VAL A 49 4.37 1.17 -7.51
C VAL A 49 3.82 2.56 -7.81
N ASN A 50 4.54 3.37 -8.58
CA ASN A 50 4.06 4.69 -8.98
C ASN A 50 3.18 4.60 -10.24
N GLY A 51 2.28 5.56 -10.38
CA GLY A 51 1.45 5.72 -11.55
C GLY A 51 2.08 6.70 -12.55
N GLN A 52 1.93 6.43 -13.84
CA GLN A 52 2.43 7.29 -14.90
C GLN A 52 1.29 7.88 -15.72
N GLU A 53 1.40 9.17 -16.04
CA GLU A 53 0.46 9.87 -16.90
C GLU A 53 0.93 9.83 -18.37
N ARG A 54 -0.03 9.68 -19.26
CA ARG A 54 0.13 9.96 -20.68
C ARG A 54 -0.85 11.07 -21.08
N THR A 55 -0.43 11.94 -21.97
CA THR A 55 -1.28 13.05 -22.45
C THR A 55 -2.65 12.53 -22.89
N GLY A 56 -3.70 13.06 -22.27
CA GLY A 56 -5.10 12.72 -22.59
C GLY A 56 -5.57 11.33 -22.14
N GLN A 57 -4.79 10.62 -21.28
CA GLN A 57 -5.18 9.32 -20.75
C GLN A 57 -5.16 9.32 -19.21
N PRO A 58 -6.01 8.51 -18.56
CA PRO A 58 -5.92 8.29 -17.12
C PRO A 58 -4.56 7.74 -16.71
N ARG A 59 -4.14 8.05 -15.47
CA ARG A 59 -2.91 7.51 -14.90
C ARG A 59 -3.01 6.00 -14.70
N THR A 60 -2.03 5.25 -15.23
CA THR A 60 -1.93 3.80 -15.14
C THR A 60 -0.57 3.37 -14.59
N LEU A 61 -0.35 2.06 -14.44
CA LEU A 61 0.89 1.49 -13.86
C LEU A 61 1.86 1.04 -14.96
N LEU A 62 2.22 1.93 -15.90
CA LEU A 62 3.04 1.59 -17.09
C LEU A 62 4.41 0.98 -16.74
N ALA A 63 5.05 1.48 -15.68
CA ALA A 63 6.33 0.93 -15.22
C ALA A 63 6.18 -0.52 -14.73
N LEU A 64 5.06 -0.84 -14.07
CA LEU A 64 4.74 -2.20 -13.67
C LEU A 64 4.44 -3.09 -14.88
N GLU A 65 3.63 -2.62 -15.83
CA GLU A 65 3.33 -3.35 -17.06
C GLU A 65 4.63 -3.74 -17.78
N LYS A 66 5.56 -2.79 -17.94
CA LYS A 66 6.89 -3.07 -18.53
C LYS A 66 7.70 -4.06 -17.69
N LEU A 67 7.63 -3.99 -16.35
CA LEU A 67 8.37 -4.88 -15.47
C LEU A 67 7.91 -6.34 -15.60
N ILE A 68 6.58 -6.58 -15.66
CA ILE A 68 5.99 -7.93 -15.70
C ILE A 68 5.91 -8.51 -17.10
N GLN A 69 6.08 -7.72 -18.15
CA GLN A 69 6.04 -8.16 -19.55
C GLN A 69 7.00 -9.32 -19.80
N GLY A 70 6.54 -10.37 -20.46
CA GLY A 70 7.30 -11.60 -20.73
C GLY A 70 7.54 -12.48 -19.50
N THR A 71 6.87 -12.22 -18.38
CA THR A 71 6.87 -13.08 -17.19
C THR A 71 5.52 -13.78 -17.02
N PRO A 72 5.41 -14.83 -16.18
CA PRO A 72 4.11 -15.43 -15.86
C PRO A 72 3.09 -14.42 -15.28
N TYR A 73 3.56 -13.34 -14.67
CA TYR A 73 2.70 -12.31 -14.05
C TYR A 73 1.97 -11.42 -15.05
N GLU A 74 2.38 -11.39 -16.32
CA GLU A 74 1.74 -10.61 -17.38
C GLU A 74 0.26 -11.02 -17.60
N THR A 75 -0.06 -12.29 -17.36
CA THR A 75 -1.42 -12.83 -17.53
C THR A 75 -2.23 -12.89 -16.23
N TYR A 76 -1.69 -12.39 -15.13
CA TYR A 76 -2.38 -12.43 -13.84
C TYR A 76 -3.48 -11.38 -13.75
N HIS A 77 -4.51 -11.68 -12.97
CA HIS A 77 -5.51 -10.68 -12.55
C HIS A 77 -4.82 -9.63 -11.71
N VAL A 78 -5.16 -8.36 -11.95
CA VAL A 78 -4.55 -7.20 -11.28
C VAL A 78 -5.59 -6.45 -10.48
N SER A 79 -5.26 -6.12 -9.24
CA SER A 79 -5.96 -5.12 -8.45
C SER A 79 -4.95 -4.16 -7.85
N HIS A 80 -5.25 -2.87 -7.85
CA HIS A 80 -4.39 -1.85 -7.27
C HIS A 80 -5.20 -0.74 -6.60
N THR A 81 -4.51 0.08 -5.81
CA THR A 81 -5.11 1.26 -5.21
C THR A 81 -5.40 2.32 -6.27
N VAL A 82 -6.55 3.00 -6.12
CA VAL A 82 -7.01 4.03 -7.05
C VAL A 82 -7.45 5.29 -6.28
N THR A 83 -7.38 6.43 -6.95
CA THR A 83 -7.95 7.69 -6.47
C THR A 83 -9.47 7.63 -6.48
N THR A 84 -10.13 8.65 -5.94
CA THR A 84 -11.60 8.79 -6.06
C THR A 84 -12.07 8.92 -7.52
N GLY A 85 -11.20 9.34 -8.44
CA GLY A 85 -11.45 9.38 -9.88
C GLY A 85 -11.27 8.04 -10.59
N GLY A 86 -10.85 6.97 -9.89
CA GLY A 86 -10.65 5.64 -10.47
C GLY A 86 -9.27 5.42 -11.10
N GLU A 87 -8.40 6.44 -11.11
CA GLU A 87 -7.03 6.35 -11.62
C GLU A 87 -6.06 5.82 -10.57
N ALA A 88 -4.93 5.24 -10.98
CA ALA A 88 -3.84 4.94 -10.05
C ALA A 88 -3.37 6.22 -9.32
N TYR A 89 -2.95 6.10 -8.05
CA TYR A 89 -2.26 7.20 -7.38
C TYR A 89 -0.96 7.53 -8.12
N ASP A 90 -0.56 8.80 -8.08
CA ASP A 90 0.73 9.26 -8.62
C ASP A 90 1.90 8.46 -8.02
N VAL A 91 1.88 8.24 -6.72
CA VAL A 91 2.96 7.54 -6.03
C VAL A 91 2.44 6.44 -5.10
N ARG A 92 3.25 5.38 -4.96
CA ARG A 92 3.16 4.38 -3.90
C ARG A 92 1.85 3.59 -3.87
N ASN A 93 1.38 3.18 -5.06
CA ASN A 93 0.26 2.25 -5.12
C ASN A 93 0.62 0.92 -4.47
N LEU A 94 -0.40 0.29 -3.88
CA LEU A 94 -0.41 -1.11 -3.54
C LEU A 94 -0.98 -1.87 -4.74
N VAL A 95 -0.37 -3.01 -5.07
CA VAL A 95 -0.81 -3.86 -6.17
C VAL A 95 -0.87 -5.30 -5.71
N VAL A 96 -1.87 -6.03 -6.19
CA VAL A 96 -1.99 -7.49 -6.08
C VAL A 96 -2.07 -8.05 -7.48
N LEU A 97 -1.13 -8.93 -7.81
CA LEU A 97 -1.16 -9.77 -9.01
C LEU A 97 -1.51 -11.18 -8.58
N SER A 98 -2.53 -11.79 -9.20
CA SER A 98 -3.01 -13.12 -8.83
C SER A 98 -3.28 -13.99 -10.05
N ARG A 99 -2.81 -15.24 -10.03
CA ARG A 99 -3.23 -16.23 -11.04
C ARG A 99 -4.68 -16.67 -10.84
N PHE A 100 -5.24 -16.44 -9.64
CA PHE A 100 -6.63 -16.73 -9.32
C PHE A 100 -7.50 -15.52 -9.59
N LEU A 101 -8.77 -15.75 -9.91
CA LEU A 101 -9.73 -14.68 -10.15
C LEU A 101 -9.87 -13.79 -8.90
N ILE A 102 -9.73 -12.49 -9.07
CA ILE A 102 -10.05 -11.50 -8.04
C ILE A 102 -11.55 -11.24 -8.10
N THR A 103 -12.29 -11.71 -7.09
CA THR A 103 -13.76 -11.61 -7.05
C THR A 103 -14.25 -10.31 -6.43
N ALA A 104 -13.44 -9.68 -5.56
CA ALA A 104 -13.71 -8.35 -5.01
C ALA A 104 -12.41 -7.62 -4.65
N SER A 105 -12.48 -6.30 -4.71
CA SER A 105 -11.39 -5.40 -4.31
C SER A 105 -11.96 -4.20 -3.57
N GLN A 106 -11.36 -3.84 -2.44
CA GLN A 106 -11.76 -2.71 -1.62
C GLN A 106 -10.54 -1.98 -1.07
N GLN A 107 -10.63 -0.66 -1.00
CA GLN A 107 -9.66 0.18 -0.33
C GLN A 107 -10.24 0.71 0.98
N ILE A 108 -9.46 0.64 2.06
CA ILE A 108 -9.83 1.14 3.37
C ILE A 108 -8.76 2.16 3.81
N LYS A 109 -9.19 3.36 4.20
CA LYS A 109 -8.29 4.41 4.64
C LYS A 109 -8.99 5.35 5.62
N ASN A 110 -8.57 5.33 6.88
CA ASN A 110 -9.10 6.19 7.94
C ASN A 110 -10.64 6.06 8.15
N THR A 111 -11.21 4.87 7.91
CA THR A 111 -12.67 4.65 7.98
C THR A 111 -13.08 3.64 9.04
N LEU A 112 -12.19 2.75 9.47
CA LEU A 112 -12.47 1.72 10.49
C LEU A 112 -11.91 2.09 11.85
N ALA A 113 -10.79 2.80 11.90
CA ALA A 113 -10.20 3.33 13.12
C ALA A 113 -10.29 4.86 13.12
N PRO A 114 -10.67 5.49 14.23
CA PRO A 114 -10.72 6.94 14.33
C PRO A 114 -9.31 7.53 14.27
N LYS A 115 -9.17 8.66 13.59
CA LYS A 115 -7.91 9.41 13.57
C LYS A 115 -7.68 10.02 14.97
N PRO A 116 -6.50 9.82 15.59
CA PRO A 116 -6.17 10.55 16.79
C PRO A 116 -6.03 12.05 16.48
N ARG A 117 -6.46 12.89 17.41
CA ARG A 117 -6.23 14.34 17.33
C ARG A 117 -5.01 14.73 18.11
N TYR A 118 -4.13 15.51 17.50
CA TYR A 118 -2.87 15.94 18.12
C TYR A 118 -2.49 17.36 17.71
N ARG A 119 -2.02 18.17 18.68
CA ARG A 119 -1.46 19.49 18.46
C ARG A 119 0.06 19.41 18.58
N LYS A 120 0.78 19.77 17.53
CA LYS A 120 2.24 19.72 17.51
C LYS A 120 2.81 20.78 18.46
N VAL A 121 3.47 20.31 19.49
CA VAL A 121 3.94 21.18 20.59
C VAL A 121 5.29 21.86 20.29
N THR A 122 6.05 21.35 19.33
CA THR A 122 7.35 21.94 18.91
C THR A 122 7.25 22.76 17.63
N ALA A 123 6.06 22.87 17.01
CA ALA A 123 5.87 23.63 15.77
C ALA A 123 6.24 25.11 15.91
N ILE A 124 6.82 25.67 14.85
CA ILE A 124 7.17 27.09 14.72
C ILE A 124 6.61 27.62 13.38
N PRO A 125 5.64 28.54 13.38
CA PRO A 125 4.97 29.10 14.57
C PRO A 125 4.18 28.04 15.35
N ALA A 126 3.90 28.33 16.63
CA ALA A 126 3.11 27.43 17.48
C ALA A 126 1.72 27.19 16.90
N GLU A 127 1.27 25.93 16.92
CA GLU A 127 -0.10 25.59 16.53
C GLU A 127 -1.09 25.92 17.65
N SER A 128 -2.26 26.47 17.31
CA SER A 128 -3.32 26.77 18.27
C SER A 128 -4.18 25.52 18.59
N ASP A 129 -4.42 24.70 17.57
CA ASP A 129 -5.43 23.64 17.62
C ASP A 129 -4.86 22.25 17.31
N ALA A 130 -5.54 21.24 17.80
CA ALA A 130 -5.24 19.86 17.46
C ALA A 130 -5.85 19.50 16.09
N GLU A 131 -5.06 18.83 15.26
CA GLU A 131 -5.46 18.31 13.94
C GLU A 131 -5.62 16.79 13.97
N ASP A 132 -6.37 16.27 13.03
CA ASP A 132 -6.51 14.83 12.81
C ASP A 132 -5.23 14.23 12.25
N ILE A 133 -4.66 13.27 12.93
CA ILE A 133 -3.49 12.50 12.45
C ILE A 133 -3.97 11.27 11.68
N GLY A 134 -4.17 11.43 10.37
CA GLY A 134 -4.52 10.33 9.48
C GLY A 134 -3.29 9.71 8.81
N TRP A 135 -3.43 8.47 8.35
CA TRP A 135 -2.41 7.80 7.52
C TRP A 135 -2.72 7.99 6.03
N GLU A 136 -1.67 8.19 5.25
CA GLU A 136 -1.77 8.61 3.85
C GLU A 136 -2.11 7.46 2.90
N ARG A 137 -1.66 6.23 3.23
CA ARG A 137 -1.77 5.06 2.36
C ARG A 137 -3.00 4.24 2.71
N PRO A 138 -3.81 3.82 1.73
CA PRO A 138 -4.91 2.90 1.97
C PRO A 138 -4.39 1.50 2.30
N ILE A 139 -5.28 0.67 2.85
CA ILE A 139 -5.19 -0.78 2.87
C ILE A 139 -5.83 -1.28 1.58
N LEU A 140 -5.20 -2.19 0.86
CA LEU A 140 -5.81 -2.89 -0.28
C LEU A 140 -6.24 -4.29 0.17
N TYR A 141 -7.55 -4.50 0.22
CA TYR A 141 -8.16 -5.78 0.54
C TYR A 141 -8.77 -6.39 -0.73
N VAL A 142 -8.44 -7.64 -1.03
CA VAL A 142 -8.99 -8.40 -2.15
C VAL A 142 -9.46 -9.78 -1.70
N THR A 143 -10.45 -10.32 -2.40
CA THR A 143 -10.86 -11.72 -2.28
C THR A 143 -10.52 -12.45 -3.56
N LEU A 144 -9.97 -13.66 -3.41
CA LEU A 144 -9.54 -14.52 -4.50
C LEU A 144 -10.35 -15.80 -4.48
N ASP A 145 -10.86 -16.22 -5.63
CA ASP A 145 -11.48 -17.53 -5.81
C ASP A 145 -10.40 -18.59 -6.07
N LEU A 146 -10.20 -19.48 -5.11
CA LEU A 146 -9.25 -20.59 -5.25
C LEU A 146 -9.87 -21.86 -5.88
N GLY A 147 -11.12 -21.78 -6.32
CA GLY A 147 -11.89 -22.92 -6.78
C GLY A 147 -12.43 -23.81 -5.64
N GLU A 148 -13.35 -24.74 -5.97
CA GLU A 148 -13.96 -25.67 -5.02
C GLU A 148 -14.58 -24.96 -3.80
N ASN A 149 -15.27 -23.83 -4.01
CA ASN A 149 -15.89 -22.97 -2.97
C ASN A 149 -14.91 -22.45 -1.90
N ARG A 150 -13.64 -22.27 -2.26
CA ARG A 150 -12.62 -21.74 -1.36
C ARG A 150 -12.27 -20.30 -1.73
N THR A 151 -12.41 -19.43 -0.78
CA THR A 151 -12.06 -18.01 -0.90
C THR A 151 -10.84 -17.69 -0.05
N LEU A 152 -9.88 -16.97 -0.63
CA LEU A 152 -8.76 -16.38 0.12
C LEU A 152 -9.01 -14.87 0.30
N HIS A 153 -9.01 -14.43 1.55
CA HIS A 153 -9.01 -13.02 1.91
C HIS A 153 -7.56 -12.54 2.02
N LEU A 154 -7.17 -11.57 1.19
CA LEU A 154 -5.81 -11.04 1.13
C LEU A 154 -5.81 -9.56 1.46
N ILE A 155 -4.91 -9.13 2.35
CA ILE A 155 -4.75 -7.74 2.75
C ILE A 155 -3.33 -7.31 2.45
N ASN A 156 -3.15 -6.40 1.47
CA ASN A 156 -1.86 -5.79 1.16
C ASN A 156 -1.79 -4.42 1.85
N VAL A 157 -0.69 -4.17 2.58
CA VAL A 157 -0.48 -2.94 3.34
C VAL A 157 0.94 -2.42 3.16
N HIS A 158 1.09 -1.10 3.26
CA HIS A 158 2.38 -0.45 3.38
C HIS A 158 2.33 0.58 4.51
N LEU A 159 2.65 0.16 5.71
CA LEU A 159 2.58 0.98 6.91
C LEU A 159 3.53 2.18 6.85
N LYS A 160 3.18 3.26 7.56
CA LYS A 160 4.07 4.44 7.67
C LYS A 160 5.46 4.03 8.17
N SER A 161 6.48 4.46 7.46
CA SER A 161 7.88 4.22 7.81
C SER A 161 8.26 4.84 9.16
N LYS A 162 9.45 4.50 9.68
CA LYS A 162 10.00 5.09 10.91
C LYS A 162 10.53 6.52 10.71
N ILE A 163 10.59 7.01 9.47
CA ILE A 163 11.03 8.37 9.19
C ILE A 163 10.08 9.36 9.88
N PRO A 164 10.59 10.31 10.67
CA PRO A 164 9.76 11.29 11.35
C PRO A 164 8.89 12.09 10.38
N SER A 165 7.65 12.33 10.76
CA SER A 165 6.75 13.25 10.05
C SER A 165 7.26 14.68 10.20
N ASP A 166 7.05 15.49 9.17
CA ASP A 166 7.46 16.88 9.18
C ASP A 166 6.67 17.69 10.22
N ILE A 167 7.39 18.56 10.91
CA ILE A 167 6.83 19.53 11.85
C ILE A 167 7.27 20.91 11.39
N SER A 168 6.31 21.82 11.29
CA SER A 168 6.55 23.18 10.82
C SER A 168 7.67 23.85 11.61
N GLY A 169 8.65 24.42 10.90
CA GLY A 169 9.80 25.13 11.48
C GLY A 169 10.84 24.26 12.20
N GLN A 170 10.66 22.94 12.29
CA GLN A 170 11.60 22.03 12.94
C GLN A 170 12.54 21.33 11.97
N LYS A 171 12.14 21.11 10.72
CA LYS A 171 12.97 20.46 9.71
C LYS A 171 13.71 21.49 8.87
N ILE A 172 15.04 21.49 8.93
CA ILE A 172 15.91 22.40 8.18
C ILE A 172 16.15 21.89 6.77
N ASN A 173 16.42 20.59 6.63
CA ASN A 173 16.55 19.87 5.38
C ASN A 173 16.19 18.39 5.57
N GLN A 174 16.39 17.57 4.55
CA GLN A 174 16.01 16.15 4.58
C GLN A 174 16.57 15.40 5.81
N TYR A 175 17.75 15.75 6.30
CA TYR A 175 18.46 15.03 7.36
C TYR A 175 18.65 15.82 8.65
N THR A 176 18.37 17.13 8.65
CA THR A 176 18.69 18.02 9.76
C THR A 176 17.45 18.61 10.39
N TRP A 177 17.37 18.50 11.69
CA TRP A 177 16.30 19.04 12.52
C TRP A 177 16.83 20.18 13.39
N ARG A 178 15.98 21.19 13.64
CA ARG A 178 16.31 22.33 14.49
C ARG A 178 16.54 21.90 15.94
N THR A 179 15.70 20.98 16.44
CA THR A 179 15.79 20.47 17.81
C THR A 179 15.58 18.94 17.85
N VAL A 180 16.16 18.30 18.87
CA VAL A 180 15.92 16.87 19.15
C VAL A 180 14.45 16.63 19.50
N ALA A 181 13.82 17.57 20.22
CA ALA A 181 12.40 17.50 20.56
C ALA A 181 11.52 17.48 19.30
N GLY A 182 11.79 18.36 18.31
CA GLY A 182 11.05 18.36 17.04
C GLY A 182 11.21 17.05 16.25
N TRP A 183 12.42 16.50 16.22
CA TRP A 183 12.66 15.19 15.63
C TRP A 183 11.85 14.08 16.35
N ALA A 184 11.90 14.04 17.69
CA ALA A 184 11.21 13.05 18.50
C ALA A 184 9.69 13.14 18.35
N GLU A 185 9.13 14.35 18.30
CA GLU A 185 7.71 14.58 18.06
C GLU A 185 7.29 14.12 16.65
N GLY A 186 8.11 14.40 15.62
CA GLY A 186 7.88 13.88 14.27
C GLY A 186 7.87 12.35 14.22
N TYR A 187 8.77 11.70 14.98
CA TYR A 187 8.79 10.24 15.11
C TYR A 187 7.55 9.71 15.85
N PHE A 188 7.10 10.41 16.89
CA PHE A 188 5.87 10.08 17.62
C PHE A 188 4.65 10.12 16.69
N ILE A 189 4.51 11.17 15.86
CA ILE A 189 3.42 11.29 14.87
C ILE A 189 3.49 10.15 13.85
N SER A 190 4.67 9.80 13.35
CA SER A 190 4.83 8.65 12.44
C SER A 190 4.45 7.33 13.11
N SER A 191 4.67 7.21 14.40
CA SER A 191 4.26 6.03 15.18
C SER A 191 2.75 5.97 15.34
N MET A 192 2.08 7.08 15.63
CA MET A 192 0.60 7.15 15.66
C MET A 192 0.00 6.71 14.34
N LYS A 193 0.51 7.22 13.20
CA LYS A 193 0.04 6.84 11.86
C LYS A 193 0.21 5.34 11.60
N ARG A 194 1.36 4.78 11.92
CA ARG A 194 1.67 3.35 11.73
C ARG A 194 0.79 2.45 12.58
N VAL A 195 0.66 2.76 13.87
CA VAL A 195 -0.14 1.98 14.81
C VAL A 195 -1.63 2.13 14.49
N GLY A 196 -2.10 3.32 14.15
CA GLY A 196 -3.48 3.57 13.73
C GLY A 196 -3.86 2.76 12.48
N GLN A 197 -2.98 2.72 11.47
CA GLN A 197 -3.20 1.88 10.28
C GLN A 197 -3.20 0.39 10.63
N ALA A 198 -2.33 -0.07 11.53
CA ALA A 198 -2.31 -1.47 11.98
C ALA A 198 -3.59 -1.83 12.75
N LEU A 199 -4.12 -0.91 13.58
CA LEU A 199 -5.42 -1.09 14.24
C LEU A 199 -6.55 -1.22 13.20
N GLU A 200 -6.53 -0.40 12.15
CA GLU A 200 -7.54 -0.45 11.08
C GLU A 200 -7.52 -1.82 10.37
N VAL A 201 -6.32 -2.37 10.11
CA VAL A 201 -6.16 -3.74 9.57
C VAL A 201 -6.76 -4.78 10.52
N ARG A 202 -6.51 -4.67 11.83
CA ARG A 202 -7.06 -5.61 12.81
C ARG A 202 -8.58 -5.57 12.84
N ILE A 203 -9.19 -4.39 12.84
CA ILE A 203 -10.63 -4.24 12.79
C ILE A 203 -11.22 -4.83 11.50
N LEU A 204 -10.54 -4.64 10.36
CA LEU A 204 -10.94 -5.25 9.09
C LEU A 204 -10.94 -6.79 9.19
N ILE A 205 -9.89 -7.37 9.73
CA ILE A 205 -9.77 -8.82 9.92
C ILE A 205 -10.93 -9.36 10.78
N ASP A 206 -11.24 -8.70 11.90
CA ASP A 206 -12.33 -9.11 12.78
C ASP A 206 -13.68 -9.07 12.07
N ARG A 207 -13.94 -8.04 11.24
CA ARG A 207 -15.16 -7.94 10.43
C ARG A 207 -15.27 -9.07 9.40
N ILE A 208 -14.17 -9.46 8.76
CA ILE A 208 -14.14 -10.58 7.81
C ILE A 208 -14.53 -11.88 8.52
N PHE A 209 -13.95 -12.17 9.69
CA PHE A 209 -14.27 -13.38 10.44
C PHE A 209 -15.73 -13.42 10.93
N VAL A 210 -16.26 -12.31 11.45
CA VAL A 210 -17.66 -12.24 11.87
C VAL A 210 -18.62 -12.47 10.70
N SER A 211 -18.32 -11.93 9.53
CA SER A 211 -19.12 -12.14 8.32
C SER A 211 -19.10 -13.60 7.87
N SER A 212 -17.94 -14.25 7.93
CA SER A 212 -17.78 -15.67 7.55
C SER A 212 -18.54 -16.61 8.52
N GLN A 213 -18.56 -16.31 9.81
CA GLN A 213 -19.34 -17.10 10.79
C GLN A 213 -20.85 -17.00 10.60
N LYS A 214 -21.37 -15.83 10.22
CA LYS A 214 -22.81 -15.64 9.95
C LYS A 214 -23.29 -16.45 8.76
N ILE A 215 -22.45 -16.70 7.74
CA ILE A 215 -22.77 -17.54 6.58
C ILE A 215 -22.93 -19.01 7.01
N MET A 216 -22.13 -19.49 7.96
CA MET A 216 -22.23 -20.89 8.46
C MET A 216 -23.49 -21.15 9.32
N VAL A 217 -24.08 -20.14 9.94
CA VAL A 217 -25.28 -20.28 10.78
C VAL A 217 -26.57 -20.29 9.95
N ASN A 218 -26.56 -19.77 8.73
CA ASN A 218 -27.75 -19.69 7.87
C ASN A 218 -27.92 -20.89 6.91
N THR A 219 -27.11 -21.93 7.02
CA THR A 219 -27.15 -23.14 6.19
C THR A 219 -27.68 -24.38 6.92
N ASN A 220 -28.40 -24.20 8.02
CA ASN A 220 -29.12 -25.27 8.73
C ASN A 220 -30.63 -25.15 8.51
#